data_bd0c38853f46835c8523b1e6a8fc9abe
#
_entry.id   bd0c38853f46835c8523b1e6a8fc9abe
#
_cell.length_a   1.000
_cell.length_b   1.000
_cell.length_c   1.000
_cell.angle_alpha   90.00
_cell.angle_beta   90.00
_cell.angle_gamma   90.00
#
_symmetry.space_group_name_H-M   'P 1'
#
loop_
_entity.id
_entity.type
_entity.pdbx_description
1 polymer ?
#
loop_
_entity_poly.entity_id
_entity_poly.type
_entity_poly.pdbx_seq_one_letter_code
_entity_poly.pdbx_strand_id
1 'polypeptide(L)'
;MSDSHDRADPLAEAVKRAKALGAEVVIHCGDVIGTQTLRAALAVGLPMHVIHGNNLGDPVSLSRWARESAGRLAYHGPDARLELEGKRVFVVHYPEYGYAMACTGEWDLVCCGHSHEVGVQRVANVKGGSTWLVNPGTIAGLSAPATWVLGDLTAMRFDTQFL
;
A
#
# COMPACT_ATOMS: atom_id res chain seq x y z
N MET A 1 -2.97 1.34 1.44
CA MET A 1 -4.17 0.86 0.74
C MET A 1 -3.83 -0.43 0.03
N SER A 2 -4.81 -1.31 -0.27
CA SER A 2 -4.61 -2.57 -0.98
C SER A 2 -5.91 -3.08 -1.60
N ASP A 3 -5.80 -4.05 -2.50
CA ASP A 3 -6.91 -4.89 -2.96
C ASP A 3 -8.10 -4.06 -3.49
N SER A 4 -7.82 -3.20 -4.48
CA SER A 4 -8.85 -2.35 -5.10
C SER A 4 -9.68 -3.07 -6.17
N HIS A 5 -9.18 -4.17 -6.75
CA HIS A 5 -9.91 -5.07 -7.65
C HIS A 5 -10.79 -4.34 -8.67
N ASP A 6 -10.18 -3.44 -9.46
CA ASP A 6 -10.84 -2.60 -10.47
C ASP A 6 -11.94 -1.65 -9.97
N ARG A 7 -12.07 -1.49 -8.65
CA ARG A 7 -13.00 -0.52 -8.07
C ARG A 7 -12.34 0.86 -7.95
N ALA A 8 -12.41 1.61 -9.03
CA ALA A 8 -11.77 2.93 -9.15
C ALA A 8 -12.35 3.97 -8.19
N ASP A 9 -13.68 4.00 -8.02
CA ASP A 9 -14.35 5.01 -7.20
C ASP A 9 -14.01 4.90 -5.72
N PRO A 10 -14.08 3.71 -5.07
CA PRO A 10 -13.62 3.54 -3.69
C PRO A 10 -12.16 3.93 -3.50
N LEU A 11 -11.27 3.55 -4.43
CA LEU A 11 -9.85 3.92 -4.35
C LEU A 11 -9.67 5.45 -4.44
N ALA A 12 -10.33 6.10 -5.37
CA ALA A 12 -10.26 7.55 -5.53
C ALA A 12 -10.80 8.28 -4.28
N GLU A 13 -11.91 7.80 -3.71
CA GLU A 13 -12.47 8.37 -2.47
C GLU A 13 -11.52 8.20 -1.29
N ALA A 14 -10.90 7.00 -1.13
CA ALA A 14 -9.90 6.78 -0.08
C ALA A 14 -8.70 7.72 -0.22
N VAL A 15 -8.18 7.89 -1.43
CA VAL A 15 -7.04 8.80 -1.70
C VAL A 15 -7.43 10.25 -1.43
N LYS A 16 -8.65 10.66 -1.79
CA LYS A 16 -9.17 12.00 -1.50
C LYS A 16 -9.27 12.27 0.00
N ARG A 17 -9.81 11.30 0.77
CA ARG A 17 -9.87 11.41 2.24
C ARG A 17 -8.47 11.42 2.85
N ALA A 18 -7.56 10.57 2.38
CA ALA A 18 -6.17 10.55 2.83
C ALA A 18 -5.51 11.92 2.64
N LYS A 19 -5.67 12.54 1.46
CA LYS A 19 -5.16 13.89 1.19
C LYS A 19 -5.75 14.94 2.12
N ALA A 20 -7.04 14.89 2.39
CA ALA A 20 -7.72 15.82 3.30
C ALA A 20 -7.22 15.67 4.75
N LEU A 21 -6.73 14.47 5.12
CA LEU A 21 -6.11 14.19 6.42
C LEU A 21 -4.59 14.45 6.45
N GLY A 22 -4.04 15.04 5.38
CA GLY A 22 -2.64 15.45 5.32
C GLY A 22 -1.67 14.39 4.80
N ALA A 23 -2.16 13.30 4.19
CA ALA A 23 -1.27 12.33 3.55
C ALA A 23 -0.52 12.96 2.38
N GLU A 24 0.75 12.61 2.23
CA GLU A 24 1.65 13.13 1.18
C GLU A 24 1.96 12.08 0.11
N VAL A 25 1.77 10.80 0.42
CA VAL A 25 2.05 9.67 -0.48
C VAL A 25 1.06 8.54 -0.23
N VAL A 26 0.81 7.74 -1.26
CA VAL A 26 0.01 6.52 -1.17
C VAL A 26 0.89 5.31 -1.45
N ILE A 27 0.82 4.29 -0.59
CA ILE A 27 1.34 2.95 -0.86
C ILE A 27 0.14 2.06 -1.17
N HIS A 28 0.18 1.36 -2.32
CA HIS A 28 -0.81 0.36 -2.72
C HIS A 28 -0.17 -1.02 -2.78
N CYS A 29 -0.62 -1.92 -1.91
CA CYS A 29 0.02 -3.22 -1.66
C CYS A 29 -0.44 -4.34 -2.61
N GLY A 30 -0.91 -4.00 -3.80
CA GLY A 30 -1.23 -4.98 -4.85
C GLY A 30 -2.72 -5.15 -5.12
N ASP A 31 -3.03 -6.00 -6.09
CA ASP A 31 -4.37 -6.29 -6.61
C ASP A 31 -5.14 -5.03 -7.05
N VAL A 32 -4.46 -4.24 -7.89
CA VAL A 32 -5.09 -3.14 -8.64
C VAL A 32 -5.90 -3.68 -9.81
N ILE A 33 -5.33 -4.63 -10.55
CA ILE A 33 -5.75 -5.28 -11.80
C ILE A 33 -5.60 -4.32 -12.98
N GLY A 34 -6.61 -3.55 -13.36
CA GLY A 34 -6.53 -2.65 -14.50
C GLY A 34 -5.91 -1.30 -14.19
N THR A 35 -5.09 -0.78 -15.12
CA THR A 35 -4.46 0.54 -14.98
C THR A 35 -5.47 1.67 -14.83
N GLN A 36 -6.66 1.54 -15.44
CA GLN A 36 -7.74 2.54 -15.33
C GLN A 36 -8.19 2.76 -13.89
N THR A 37 -8.06 1.75 -13.02
CA THR A 37 -8.40 1.84 -11.59
C THR A 37 -7.63 2.95 -10.87
N LEU A 38 -6.38 3.17 -11.26
CA LEU A 38 -5.53 4.21 -10.66
C LEU A 38 -5.81 5.62 -11.19
N ARG A 39 -6.51 5.74 -12.33
CA ARG A 39 -6.63 7.04 -13.03
C ARG A 39 -7.29 8.12 -12.16
N ALA A 40 -8.44 7.82 -11.57
CA ALA A 40 -9.16 8.75 -10.72
C ALA A 40 -8.41 9.04 -9.41
N ALA A 41 -7.77 8.03 -8.82
CA ALA A 41 -6.95 8.19 -7.62
C ALA A 41 -5.74 9.10 -7.86
N LEU A 42 -5.02 8.92 -8.97
CA LEU A 42 -3.88 9.76 -9.35
C LEU A 42 -4.29 11.21 -9.68
N ALA A 43 -5.52 11.42 -10.16
CA ALA A 43 -6.06 12.75 -10.42
C ALA A 43 -6.24 13.59 -9.13
N VAL A 44 -6.31 12.96 -7.97
CA VAL A 44 -6.32 13.64 -6.66
C VAL A 44 -5.00 14.36 -6.38
N GLY A 45 -3.90 13.89 -7.00
CA GLY A 45 -2.60 14.58 -7.01
C GLY A 45 -1.63 14.14 -5.91
N LEU A 46 -1.87 13.00 -5.23
CA LEU A 46 -0.86 12.37 -4.39
C LEU A 46 0.01 11.43 -5.25
N PRO A 47 1.32 11.38 -5.04
CA PRO A 47 2.18 10.35 -5.63
C PRO A 47 1.80 8.98 -5.05
N MET A 48 1.89 7.95 -5.90
CA MET A 48 1.53 6.59 -5.52
C MET A 48 2.67 5.62 -5.81
N HIS A 49 3.06 4.83 -4.81
CA HIS A 49 3.87 3.63 -4.96
C HIS A 49 2.96 2.42 -5.05
N VAL A 50 3.09 1.65 -6.12
CA VAL A 50 2.20 0.53 -6.42
C VAL A 50 3.03 -0.71 -6.70
N ILE A 51 2.66 -1.82 -6.09
CA ILE A 51 3.11 -3.16 -6.48
C ILE A 51 1.94 -3.91 -7.14
N HIS A 52 2.22 -5.02 -7.83
CA HIS A 52 1.15 -5.95 -8.19
C HIS A 52 0.96 -7.03 -7.13
N GLY A 53 -0.20 -7.67 -7.12
CA GLY A 53 -0.49 -8.84 -6.29
C GLY A 53 -0.61 -10.11 -7.15
N ASN A 54 -1.39 -11.07 -6.67
CA ASN A 54 -1.69 -12.30 -7.43
C ASN A 54 -2.66 -12.04 -8.61
N ASN A 55 -3.49 -11.03 -8.54
CA ASN A 55 -4.25 -10.55 -9.69
C ASN A 55 -3.40 -9.54 -10.45
N LEU A 56 -2.51 -10.08 -11.28
CA LEU A 56 -1.42 -9.31 -11.92
C LEU A 56 -1.92 -8.18 -12.83
N GLY A 57 -3.05 -8.39 -13.51
CA GLY A 57 -3.61 -7.44 -14.45
C GLY A 57 -2.69 -7.16 -15.65
N ASP A 58 -2.38 -5.88 -15.91
CA ASP A 58 -1.53 -5.45 -17.03
C ASP A 58 -0.26 -4.71 -16.52
N PRO A 59 0.79 -5.47 -16.15
CA PRO A 59 2.04 -4.89 -15.66
C PRO A 59 2.80 -4.10 -16.73
N VAL A 60 2.59 -4.41 -18.01
CA VAL A 60 3.25 -3.70 -19.11
C VAL A 60 2.68 -2.27 -19.23
N SER A 61 1.36 -2.15 -19.20
CA SER A 61 0.70 -0.83 -19.21
C SER A 61 1.00 -0.04 -17.94
N LEU A 62 1.04 -0.69 -16.75
CA LEU A 62 1.45 -0.04 -15.50
C LEU A 62 2.88 0.50 -15.59
N SER A 63 3.83 -0.31 -16.09
CA SER A 63 5.23 0.12 -16.27
C SER A 63 5.36 1.29 -17.24
N ARG A 64 4.61 1.27 -18.35
CA ARG A 64 4.61 2.36 -19.33
C ARG A 64 4.09 3.65 -18.68
N TRP A 65 2.94 3.55 -18.04
CA TRP A 65 2.30 4.71 -17.42
C TRP A 65 3.14 5.29 -16.27
N ALA A 66 3.80 4.46 -15.48
CA ALA A 66 4.72 4.93 -14.45
C ALA A 66 5.83 5.80 -15.04
N ARG A 67 6.45 5.38 -16.16
CA ARG A 67 7.47 6.19 -16.87
C ARG A 67 6.92 7.51 -17.39
N GLU A 68 5.68 7.53 -17.85
CA GLU A 68 5.03 8.71 -18.43
C GLU A 68 4.40 9.64 -17.38
N SER A 69 4.32 9.21 -16.13
CA SER A 69 3.60 9.89 -15.06
C SER A 69 4.33 11.09 -14.45
N ALA A 70 5.58 11.36 -14.85
CA ALA A 70 6.44 12.38 -14.24
C ALA A 70 6.57 12.23 -12.71
N GLY A 71 6.74 11.00 -12.23
CA GLY A 71 6.93 10.68 -10.80
C GLY A 71 5.64 10.56 -9.97
N ARG A 72 4.48 10.78 -10.57
CA ARG A 72 3.20 10.63 -9.85
C ARG A 72 2.82 9.17 -9.58
N LEU A 73 3.29 8.25 -10.39
CA LEU A 73 3.12 6.81 -10.23
C LEU A 73 4.49 6.13 -10.27
N ALA A 74 4.83 5.38 -9.24
CA ALA A 74 5.97 4.48 -9.22
C ALA A 74 5.45 3.04 -9.13
N TYR A 75 5.66 2.26 -10.19
CA TYR A 75 5.33 0.84 -10.22
C TYR A 75 6.58 0.00 -9.99
N HIS A 76 6.56 -0.83 -8.95
CA HIS A 76 7.74 -1.54 -8.44
C HIS A 76 7.78 -3.05 -8.79
N GLY A 77 6.75 -3.57 -9.46
CA GLY A 77 6.68 -5.01 -9.70
C GLY A 77 6.11 -5.76 -8.48
N PRO A 78 6.72 -6.90 -8.06
CA PRO A 78 6.16 -7.76 -7.02
C PRO A 78 6.36 -7.23 -5.59
N ASP A 79 7.39 -6.44 -5.36
CA ASP A 79 7.71 -5.85 -4.06
C ASP A 79 8.35 -4.46 -4.23
N ALA A 80 8.37 -3.69 -3.15
CA ALA A 80 9.05 -2.40 -3.13
C ALA A 80 9.90 -2.24 -1.87
N ARG A 81 11.03 -1.54 -2.05
CA ARG A 81 11.93 -1.10 -0.99
C ARG A 81 11.98 0.40 -1.07
N LEU A 82 11.40 1.05 -0.08
CA LEU A 82 11.24 2.50 -0.07
C LEU A 82 11.96 3.09 1.13
N GLU A 83 12.42 4.31 0.95
CA GLU A 83 12.84 5.17 2.06
C GLU A 83 11.91 6.37 2.10
N LEU A 84 11.10 6.49 3.15
CA LEU A 84 10.11 7.54 3.34
C LEU A 84 10.29 8.13 4.73
N GLU A 85 10.46 9.45 4.83
CA GLU A 85 10.69 10.13 6.11
C GLU A 85 11.84 9.50 6.94
N GLY A 86 12.92 9.06 6.28
CA GLY A 86 14.04 8.35 6.91
C GLY A 86 13.71 6.96 7.46
N LYS A 87 12.55 6.41 7.13
CA LYS A 87 12.13 5.05 7.50
C LYS A 87 12.30 4.10 6.32
N ARG A 88 12.81 2.90 6.60
CA ARG A 88 12.92 1.82 5.63
C ARG A 88 11.59 1.07 5.59
N VAL A 89 10.92 1.13 4.44
CA VAL A 89 9.60 0.54 4.24
C VAL A 89 9.71 -0.58 3.20
N PHE A 90 9.23 -1.77 3.54
CA PHE A 90 9.07 -2.87 2.61
C PHE A 90 7.60 -3.05 2.27
N VAL A 91 7.31 -3.26 0.99
CA VAL A 91 5.94 -3.48 0.52
C VAL A 91 5.91 -4.80 -0.24
N VAL A 92 4.99 -5.68 0.12
CA VAL A 92 4.78 -6.97 -0.52
C VAL A 92 3.29 -7.33 -0.45
N HIS A 93 2.80 -8.13 -1.39
CA HIS A 93 1.37 -8.42 -1.40
C HIS A 93 0.94 -9.43 -0.34
N TYR A 94 1.67 -10.53 -0.21
CA TYR A 94 1.30 -11.64 0.68
C TYR A 94 1.69 -11.39 2.14
N PRO A 95 0.74 -11.54 3.11
CA PRO A 95 1.01 -11.31 4.54
C PRO A 95 2.11 -12.18 5.13
N GLU A 96 2.21 -13.45 4.71
CA GLU A 96 3.23 -14.38 5.18
C GLU A 96 4.65 -13.94 4.78
N TYR A 97 4.82 -13.38 3.58
CA TYR A 97 6.10 -12.79 3.16
C TYR A 97 6.36 -11.48 3.91
N GLY A 98 5.31 -10.69 4.13
CA GLY A 98 5.38 -9.49 4.97
C GLY A 98 5.85 -9.82 6.39
N TYR A 99 5.27 -10.84 7.00
CA TYR A 99 5.68 -11.30 8.33
C TYR A 99 7.15 -11.76 8.37
N ALA A 100 7.56 -12.56 7.38
CA ALA A 100 8.95 -13.01 7.28
C ALA A 100 9.93 -11.83 7.16
N MET A 101 9.59 -10.83 6.33
CA MET A 101 10.41 -9.62 6.18
C MET A 101 10.43 -8.77 7.45
N ALA A 102 9.33 -8.68 8.18
CA ALA A 102 9.30 -7.99 9.47
C ALA A 102 10.20 -8.66 10.52
N CYS A 103 10.29 -10.00 10.52
CA CYS A 103 11.16 -10.75 11.41
C CYS A 103 12.66 -10.48 11.19
N THR A 104 13.09 -10.01 10.02
CA THR A 104 14.50 -9.74 9.71
C THR A 104 15.09 -8.58 10.52
N GLY A 105 14.26 -7.61 10.93
CA GLY A 105 14.71 -6.36 11.55
C GLY A 105 15.43 -5.40 10.60
N GLU A 106 15.33 -5.64 9.28
CA GLU A 106 15.89 -4.74 8.27
C GLU A 106 14.97 -3.55 7.97
N TRP A 107 13.71 -3.62 8.40
CA TRP A 107 12.66 -2.67 8.07
C TRP A 107 12.07 -2.03 9.32
N ASP A 108 11.68 -0.77 9.20
CA ASP A 108 10.94 -0.05 10.23
C ASP A 108 9.43 -0.32 10.10
N LEU A 109 8.98 -0.47 8.84
CA LEU A 109 7.60 -0.78 8.46
C LEU A 109 7.59 -1.82 7.33
N VAL A 110 6.68 -2.78 7.42
CA VAL A 110 6.32 -3.68 6.32
C VAL A 110 4.83 -3.52 6.04
N CYS A 111 4.47 -3.27 4.77
CA CYS A 111 3.09 -3.19 4.31
C CYS A 111 2.75 -4.43 3.47
N CYS A 112 1.57 -4.99 3.68
CA CYS A 112 1.06 -6.12 2.89
C CYS A 112 -0.43 -5.95 2.55
N GLY A 113 -1.05 -6.93 1.89
CA GLY A 113 -2.47 -6.94 1.48
C GLY A 113 -3.01 -8.35 1.45
N HIS A 114 -3.71 -8.74 0.37
CA HIS A 114 -4.16 -10.07 -0.01
C HIS A 114 -5.26 -10.69 0.86
N SER A 115 -5.13 -10.72 2.18
CA SER A 115 -6.10 -11.37 3.07
C SER A 115 -7.43 -10.60 3.17
N HIS A 116 -7.48 -9.35 2.70
CA HIS A 116 -8.58 -8.41 2.89
C HIS A 116 -8.89 -8.09 4.36
N GLU A 117 -8.09 -8.57 5.29
CA GLU A 117 -8.24 -8.34 6.73
C GLU A 117 -7.32 -7.21 7.18
N VAL A 118 -7.90 -6.18 7.80
CA VAL A 118 -7.10 -5.08 8.35
C VAL A 118 -6.32 -5.55 9.57
N GLY A 119 -5.03 -5.22 9.63
CA GLY A 119 -4.16 -5.56 10.75
C GLY A 119 -3.03 -4.57 10.91
N VAL A 120 -2.81 -4.10 12.14
CA VAL A 120 -1.71 -3.23 12.52
C VAL A 120 -1.05 -3.84 13.74
N GLN A 121 0.18 -4.32 13.61
CA GLN A 121 0.85 -5.03 14.71
C GLN A 121 2.36 -4.78 14.73
N ARG A 122 2.96 -5.03 15.87
CA ARG A 122 4.42 -5.07 16.04
C ARG A 122 4.89 -6.52 16.03
N VAL A 123 5.84 -6.82 15.17
CA VAL A 123 6.45 -8.15 15.04
C VAL A 123 7.85 -8.09 15.65
N ALA A 124 8.12 -8.95 16.64
CA ALA A 124 9.47 -9.10 17.18
C ALA A 124 10.44 -9.57 16.09
N ASN A 125 11.63 -9.00 16.06
CA ASN A 125 12.61 -9.30 15.03
C ASN A 125 13.92 -9.87 15.59
N VAL A 126 14.71 -10.50 14.73
CA VAL A 126 15.97 -11.19 15.12
C VAL A 126 17.07 -10.25 15.63
N LYS A 127 16.91 -8.94 15.49
CA LYS A 127 17.83 -7.92 16.01
C LYS A 127 17.48 -7.46 17.44
N GLY A 128 16.50 -8.12 18.09
CA GLY A 128 16.08 -7.81 19.45
C GLY A 128 15.12 -6.60 19.57
N GLY A 129 14.64 -6.08 18.45
CA GLY A 129 13.65 -5.02 18.38
C GLY A 129 12.31 -5.51 17.84
N SER A 130 11.56 -4.60 17.22
CA SER A 130 10.30 -4.94 16.55
C SER A 130 10.09 -4.07 15.31
N THR A 131 9.44 -4.63 14.31
CA THR A 131 9.04 -4.01 13.05
C THR A 131 7.52 -3.86 13.01
N TRP A 132 7.03 -2.75 12.49
CA TRP A 132 5.61 -2.62 12.21
C TRP A 132 5.22 -3.46 11.00
N LEU A 133 4.15 -4.23 11.12
CA LEU A 133 3.50 -4.95 10.01
C LEU A 133 2.08 -4.43 9.88
N VAL A 134 1.76 -3.88 8.71
CA VAL A 134 0.48 -3.23 8.43
C VAL A 134 -0.16 -3.88 7.20
N ASN A 135 -1.35 -4.41 7.38
CA ASN A 135 -2.26 -4.77 6.30
C ASN A 135 -3.43 -3.79 6.34
N PRO A 136 -3.69 -3.01 5.29
CA PRO A 136 -4.76 -2.03 5.28
C PRO A 136 -6.16 -2.62 5.04
N GLY A 137 -6.27 -3.92 4.85
CA GLY A 137 -7.50 -4.56 4.41
C GLY A 137 -7.75 -4.37 2.91
N THR A 138 -9.00 -4.29 2.50
CA THR A 138 -9.40 -4.14 1.10
C THR A 138 -10.10 -2.81 0.85
N ILE A 139 -9.68 -2.10 -0.21
CA ILE A 139 -10.40 -0.91 -0.69
C ILE A 139 -11.69 -1.29 -1.42
N ALA A 140 -11.69 -2.44 -2.08
CA ALA A 140 -12.84 -2.90 -2.84
C ALA A 140 -14.07 -3.23 -1.99
N GLY A 141 -13.89 -3.52 -0.70
CA GLY A 141 -14.99 -3.98 0.16
C GLY A 141 -15.50 -5.36 -0.25
N LEU A 142 -14.63 -6.18 -0.85
CA LEU A 142 -14.96 -7.56 -1.23
C LEU A 142 -14.63 -8.50 -0.08
N SER A 143 -15.60 -9.28 0.35
CA SER A 143 -15.50 -10.26 1.45
C SER A 143 -15.18 -9.67 2.83
N ALA A 144 -14.94 -8.37 2.95
CA ALA A 144 -14.68 -7.64 4.18
C ALA A 144 -15.10 -6.17 4.01
N PRO A 145 -15.30 -5.40 5.09
CA PRO A 145 -15.54 -3.96 4.99
C PRO A 145 -14.41 -3.23 4.27
N ALA A 146 -14.77 -2.21 3.50
CA ALA A 146 -13.78 -1.38 2.82
C ALA A 146 -12.97 -0.55 3.81
N THR A 147 -11.65 -0.81 3.86
CA THR A 147 -10.73 -0.18 4.82
C THR A 147 -9.43 0.27 4.16
N TRP A 148 -8.76 1.18 4.83
CA TRP A 148 -7.39 1.60 4.54
C TRP A 148 -6.71 2.07 5.83
N VAL A 149 -5.40 2.28 5.81
CA VAL A 149 -4.65 2.75 6.98
C VAL A 149 -3.98 4.08 6.67
N LEU A 150 -4.16 5.07 7.55
CA LEU A 150 -3.40 6.30 7.57
C LEU A 150 -2.17 6.10 8.48
N GLY A 151 -0.97 6.30 7.94
CA GLY A 151 0.28 6.16 8.67
C GLY A 151 0.98 7.49 8.86
N ASP A 152 1.40 7.80 10.08
CA ASP A 152 2.36 8.84 10.42
C ASP A 152 3.73 8.18 10.65
N LEU A 153 4.65 8.35 9.72
CA LEU A 153 5.97 7.70 9.78
C LEU A 153 6.92 8.38 10.78
N THR A 154 6.70 9.63 11.10
CA THR A 154 7.49 10.31 12.14
C THR A 154 7.14 9.77 13.52
N ALA A 155 5.85 9.68 13.83
CA ALA A 155 5.35 9.16 15.10
C ALA A 155 5.25 7.62 15.12
N MET A 156 5.40 6.94 13.97
CA MET A 156 5.17 5.50 13.79
C MET A 156 3.80 5.08 14.31
N ARG A 157 2.77 5.83 13.93
CA ARG A 157 1.37 5.58 14.28
C ARG A 157 0.55 5.25 13.04
N PHE A 158 -0.35 4.29 13.18
CA PHE A 158 -1.13 3.73 12.08
C PHE A 158 -2.59 3.61 12.50
N ASP A 159 -3.47 4.37 11.85
CA ASP A 159 -4.88 4.48 12.19
C ASP A 159 -5.74 3.87 11.08
N THR A 160 -6.55 2.86 11.42
CA THR A 160 -7.49 2.24 10.48
C THR A 160 -8.62 3.21 10.14
N GLN A 161 -8.92 3.33 8.87
CA GLN A 161 -9.99 4.14 8.31
C GLN A 161 -10.99 3.26 7.57
N PHE A 162 -12.26 3.62 7.62
CA PHE A 162 -13.34 2.97 6.87
C PHE A 162 -13.84 3.89 5.75
N LEU A 163 -14.24 3.30 4.63
CA LEU A 163 -14.88 4.02 3.53
C LEU A 163 -16.38 4.18 3.74
#